data_b04b0634fbcc6d8bae133c717e9c5a1c
#
_entry.id   b04b0634fbcc6d8bae133c717e9c5a1c
#
_cell.length_a   1.000
_cell.length_b   1.000
_cell.length_c   1.000
_cell.angle_alpha   90.00
_cell.angle_beta   90.00
_cell.angle_gamma   90.00
#
_symmetry.space_group_name_H-M   'P 1'
#
loop_
_entity.id
_entity.type
_entity.pdbx_description
1 polymer ?
#
loop_
_entity_poly.entity_id
_entity_poly.type
_entity_poly.pdbx_seq_one_letter_code
_entity_poly.pdbx_strand_id
1 'polypeptide(L)'
;SLKWTADKYFVTTEEEPLFDAADVLRFGKDLIVQHGFTTNLKGIDWLRRHFKDHNIHTVNFPGDPYPIHIDATFSPLKPGLIINNPDRRLPDDQREFFKKNDWEIIDAARPAHNSPPPLCYSSVWLSMNVLVLDPKTVCVEASETNQMEQLDKLGFEVVPVPFRDAYAFGGGLHCATADVFREGKCENLSLIHI
;
A
#
# COMPACT_ATOMS: atom_id res chain seq x y z
N SER A 1 22.71 -1.70 3.88
CA SER A 1 23.42 -1.60 2.61
C SER A 1 22.63 -2.25 1.47
N LEU A 2 22.85 -1.79 0.24
CA LEU A 2 22.24 -2.37 -0.97
C LEU A 2 23.24 -3.29 -1.66
N LYS A 3 22.79 -4.44 -2.09
CA LYS A 3 23.58 -5.39 -2.86
C LYS A 3 22.98 -5.53 -4.26
N TRP A 4 23.79 -5.26 -5.27
CA TRP A 4 23.47 -5.54 -6.67
C TRP A 4 23.66 -7.04 -6.97
N THR A 5 22.71 -7.65 -7.65
CA THR A 5 22.80 -9.04 -8.12
C THR A 5 22.41 -9.14 -9.59
N ALA A 6 22.85 -10.22 -10.27
CA ALA A 6 22.48 -10.48 -11.66
C ALA A 6 20.98 -10.73 -11.83
N ASP A 7 20.35 -11.32 -10.83
CA ASP A 7 18.93 -11.73 -10.87
C ASP A 7 17.97 -10.69 -10.30
N LYS A 8 18.52 -9.68 -9.61
CA LYS A 8 17.73 -8.62 -8.94
C LYS A 8 18.46 -7.31 -9.06
N TYR A 9 17.74 -6.24 -9.30
CA TYR A 9 18.33 -4.92 -9.44
C TYR A 9 19.03 -4.46 -8.16
N PHE A 10 18.32 -4.51 -7.04
CA PHE A 10 18.84 -4.21 -5.70
C PHE A 10 18.16 -5.12 -4.68
N VAL A 11 18.92 -5.49 -3.67
CA VAL A 11 18.40 -6.18 -2.49
C VAL A 11 19.02 -5.56 -1.24
N THR A 12 18.22 -5.43 -0.19
CA THR A 12 18.74 -5.09 1.13
C THR A 12 19.49 -6.29 1.69
N THR A 13 20.53 -6.02 2.47
CA THR A 13 21.22 -7.05 3.25
C THR A 13 20.69 -7.01 4.68
N GLU A 14 20.93 -8.08 5.43
CA GLU A 14 20.59 -8.15 6.86
C GLU A 14 21.76 -7.64 7.77
N GLU A 15 22.66 -6.81 7.23
CA GLU A 15 23.78 -6.26 8.00
C GLU A 15 23.33 -5.14 8.94
N GLU A 16 22.42 -4.30 8.48
CA GLU A 16 21.88 -3.14 9.22
C GLU A 16 20.35 -3.05 9.09
N PRO A 17 19.64 -2.42 10.06
CA PRO A 17 18.21 -2.19 9.93
C PRO A 17 17.88 -1.26 8.77
N LEU A 18 17.06 -1.73 7.83
CA LEU A 18 16.59 -0.94 6.69
C LEU A 18 15.07 -1.11 6.56
N PHE A 19 14.37 -0.01 6.38
CA PHE A 19 12.94 0.00 6.04
C PHE A 19 12.58 1.25 5.25
N ASP A 20 11.57 1.10 4.39
CA ASP A 20 10.95 2.19 3.65
C ASP A 20 9.55 2.45 4.25
N ALA A 21 9.18 3.72 4.40
CA ALA A 21 7.85 4.09 4.91
C ALA A 21 6.72 3.63 3.99
N ALA A 22 6.96 3.53 2.69
CA ALA A 22 6.00 3.02 1.71
C ALA A 22 5.74 1.50 1.82
N ASP A 23 6.55 0.78 2.62
CA ASP A 23 6.31 -0.62 2.99
C ASP A 23 5.48 -0.77 4.28
N VAL A 24 4.99 0.33 4.85
CA VAL A 24 4.27 0.34 6.12
C VAL A 24 2.86 0.88 5.93
N LEU A 25 1.86 0.05 6.15
CA LEU A 25 0.46 0.46 6.23
C LEU A 25 -0.02 0.53 7.67
N ARG A 26 -0.74 1.58 7.99
CA ARG A 26 -1.25 1.84 9.33
C ARG A 26 -2.74 1.53 9.44
N PHE A 27 -3.08 0.62 10.35
CA PHE A 27 -4.44 0.27 10.74
C PHE A 27 -4.62 0.56 12.25
N GLY A 28 -4.64 1.84 12.60
CA GLY A 28 -4.63 2.25 14.00
C GLY A 28 -3.36 1.80 14.71
N LYS A 29 -3.48 0.92 15.72
CA LYS A 29 -2.34 0.33 16.44
C LYS A 29 -1.65 -0.81 15.71
N ASP A 30 -2.26 -1.34 14.66
CA ASP A 30 -1.68 -2.41 13.88
C ASP A 30 -0.94 -1.82 12.68
N LEU A 31 0.36 -2.11 12.58
CA LEU A 31 1.19 -1.74 11.44
C LEU A 31 1.46 -2.99 10.61
N ILE A 32 1.07 -2.96 9.35
CA ILE A 32 1.33 -4.01 8.38
C ILE A 32 2.58 -3.63 7.63
N VAL A 33 3.65 -4.39 7.80
CA VAL A 33 4.97 -4.08 7.26
C VAL A 33 5.37 -5.13 6.24
N GLN A 34 5.62 -4.70 5.02
CA GLN A 34 6.11 -5.56 3.95
C GLN A 34 7.59 -5.88 4.17
N HIS A 35 7.92 -7.17 4.24
CA HIS A 35 9.29 -7.65 4.10
C HIS A 35 9.58 -7.88 2.61
N GLY A 36 10.59 -7.22 2.08
CA GLY A 36 10.90 -7.29 0.65
C GLY A 36 12.25 -6.67 0.29
N PHE A 37 12.29 -6.04 -0.87
CA PHE A 37 13.53 -5.47 -1.41
C PHE A 37 14.02 -4.22 -0.67
N THR A 38 13.11 -3.44 -0.11
CA THR A 38 13.36 -2.12 0.50
C THR A 38 13.27 -2.13 2.02
N THR A 39 12.69 -3.20 2.59
CA THR A 39 12.56 -3.40 4.03
C THR A 39 13.05 -4.79 4.41
N ASN A 40 14.01 -4.88 5.31
CA ASN A 40 14.58 -6.13 5.81
C ASN A 40 14.06 -6.51 7.21
N LEU A 41 14.37 -7.75 7.64
CA LEU A 41 13.92 -8.24 8.94
C LEU A 41 14.49 -7.43 10.11
N LYS A 42 15.72 -6.95 10.02
CA LYS A 42 16.30 -6.08 11.04
C LYS A 42 15.57 -4.74 11.14
N GLY A 43 15.12 -4.17 10.01
CA GLY A 43 14.29 -2.99 9.98
C GLY A 43 12.93 -3.21 10.65
N ILE A 44 12.30 -4.34 10.37
CA ILE A 44 11.04 -4.74 11.01
C ILE A 44 11.23 -4.92 12.52
N ASP A 45 12.32 -5.55 12.95
CA ASP A 45 12.63 -5.70 14.37
C ASP A 45 12.99 -4.36 15.04
N TRP A 46 13.57 -3.43 14.28
CA TRP A 46 13.79 -2.07 14.76
C TRP A 46 12.44 -1.37 15.02
N LEU A 47 11.49 -1.48 14.09
CA LEU A 47 10.14 -0.94 14.27
C LEU A 47 9.46 -1.54 15.52
N ARG A 48 9.52 -2.86 15.73
CA ARG A 48 8.97 -3.54 16.91
C ARG A 48 9.53 -3.00 18.24
N ARG A 49 10.82 -2.69 18.26
CA ARG A 49 11.47 -2.15 19.47
C ARG A 49 11.10 -0.70 19.75
N HIS A 50 10.83 0.10 18.72
CA HIS A 50 10.60 1.54 18.85
C HIS A 50 9.12 1.90 18.93
N PHE A 51 8.24 1.13 18.29
CA PHE A 51 6.79 1.33 18.32
C PHE A 51 6.12 0.33 19.27
N LYS A 52 6.45 0.40 20.56
CA LYS A 52 6.02 -0.57 21.58
C LYS A 52 4.51 -0.60 21.82
N ASP A 53 3.82 0.49 21.52
CA ASP A 53 2.37 0.61 21.66
C ASP A 53 1.61 0.15 20.40
N HIS A 54 2.34 -0.37 19.40
CA HIS A 54 1.81 -0.86 18.14
C HIS A 54 2.09 -2.36 17.95
N ASN A 55 1.18 -3.03 17.27
CA ASN A 55 1.36 -4.41 16.83
C ASN A 55 2.00 -4.41 15.43
N ILE A 56 3.15 -5.01 15.25
CA ILE A 56 3.86 -5.05 13.97
C ILE A 56 3.62 -6.41 13.31
N HIS A 57 2.84 -6.44 12.25
CA HIS A 57 2.55 -7.62 11.45
C HIS A 57 3.40 -7.61 10.19
N THR A 58 4.12 -8.69 9.94
CA THR A 58 4.96 -8.82 8.74
C THR A 58 4.18 -9.51 7.66
N VAL A 59 4.19 -8.93 6.46
CA VAL A 59 3.65 -9.53 5.24
C VAL A 59 4.72 -9.62 4.18
N ASN A 60 4.55 -10.50 3.20
CA ASN A 60 5.45 -10.63 2.08
C ASN A 60 4.69 -10.97 0.80
N PHE A 61 5.28 -10.64 -0.35
CA PHE A 61 4.76 -10.97 -1.67
C PHE A 61 5.79 -11.82 -2.41
N PRO A 62 5.68 -13.17 -2.33
CA PRO A 62 6.64 -14.07 -2.93
C PRO A 62 6.68 -13.93 -4.45
N GLY A 63 7.88 -13.94 -5.03
CA GLY A 63 8.08 -13.94 -6.47
C GLY A 63 8.16 -12.57 -7.12
N ASP A 64 8.17 -11.48 -6.36
CA ASP A 64 8.40 -10.15 -6.91
C ASP A 64 9.75 -10.08 -7.65
N PRO A 65 9.77 -9.62 -8.91
CA PRO A 65 10.99 -9.51 -9.70
C PRO A 65 11.78 -8.21 -9.43
N TYR A 66 11.14 -7.20 -8.84
CA TYR A 66 11.71 -5.87 -8.57
C TYR A 66 11.01 -5.22 -7.36
N PRO A 67 11.56 -4.13 -6.80
CA PRO A 67 10.94 -3.44 -5.68
C PRO A 67 9.54 -2.92 -6.02
N ILE A 68 8.55 -3.34 -5.24
CA ILE A 68 7.17 -2.85 -5.29
C ILE A 68 6.75 -2.62 -3.85
N HIS A 69 6.27 -1.41 -3.54
CA HIS A 69 5.80 -1.07 -2.21
C HIS A 69 4.36 -1.57 -1.98
N ILE A 70 4.02 -1.76 -0.70
CA ILE A 70 2.70 -2.26 -0.31
C ILE A 70 1.59 -1.24 -0.60
N ASP A 71 1.86 0.05 -0.54
CA ASP A 71 0.89 1.13 -0.73
C ASP A 71 0.28 1.19 -2.15
N ALA A 72 0.96 0.61 -3.15
CA ALA A 72 0.45 0.42 -4.51
C ALA A 72 -0.07 -1.00 -4.77
N THR A 73 -0.27 -1.80 -3.73
CA THR A 73 -0.61 -3.21 -3.84
C THR A 73 -1.78 -3.60 -2.96
N PHE A 74 -1.83 -3.08 -1.74
CA PHE A 74 -2.78 -3.47 -0.72
C PHE A 74 -3.01 -2.27 0.20
N SER A 75 -4.17 -1.63 0.12
CA SER A 75 -4.41 -0.37 0.81
C SER A 75 -5.77 -0.32 1.48
N PRO A 76 -5.84 0.15 2.75
CA PRO A 76 -7.11 0.40 3.41
C PRO A 76 -7.82 1.60 2.75
N LEU A 77 -9.09 1.44 2.42
CA LEU A 77 -9.94 2.52 1.89
C LEU A 77 -10.78 3.19 2.99
N LYS A 78 -11.31 2.39 3.89
CA LYS A 78 -12.07 2.82 5.07
C LYS A 78 -12.09 1.67 6.08
N PRO A 79 -12.51 1.90 7.33
CA PRO A 79 -12.68 0.81 8.30
C PRO A 79 -13.45 -0.37 7.70
N GLY A 80 -12.87 -1.57 7.80
CA GLY A 80 -13.43 -2.81 7.28
C GLY A 80 -13.25 -3.06 5.78
N LEU A 81 -12.62 -2.15 4.99
CA LEU A 81 -12.50 -2.32 3.55
C LEU A 81 -11.06 -2.06 3.05
N ILE A 82 -10.53 -3.03 2.34
CA ILE A 82 -9.19 -3.00 1.73
C ILE A 82 -9.33 -3.22 0.22
N ILE A 83 -8.58 -2.44 -0.56
CA ILE A 83 -8.39 -2.68 -1.99
C ILE A 83 -7.06 -3.39 -2.23
N ASN A 84 -7.07 -4.38 -3.12
CA ASN A 84 -5.93 -5.25 -3.40
C ASN A 84 -5.62 -5.29 -4.90
N ASN A 85 -4.34 -5.32 -5.24
CA ASN A 85 -3.89 -5.59 -6.61
C ASN A 85 -4.14 -7.07 -6.96
N PRO A 86 -5.02 -7.39 -7.95
CA PRO A 86 -5.31 -8.78 -8.31
C PRO A 86 -4.11 -9.52 -8.91
N ASP A 87 -3.14 -8.80 -9.46
CA ASP A 87 -1.94 -9.38 -10.07
C ASP A 87 -0.78 -9.55 -9.05
N ARG A 88 -0.96 -9.01 -7.83
CA ARG A 88 0.01 -9.11 -6.72
C ARG A 88 -0.73 -9.30 -5.40
N ARG A 89 -1.26 -10.50 -5.20
CA ARG A 89 -2.09 -10.81 -4.02
C ARG A 89 -1.25 -11.23 -2.81
N LEU A 90 -1.70 -10.85 -1.63
CA LEU A 90 -1.22 -11.46 -0.39
C LEU A 90 -1.50 -12.97 -0.42
N PRO A 91 -0.58 -13.81 0.09
CA PRO A 91 -0.84 -15.23 0.35
C PRO A 91 -2.10 -15.45 1.20
N ASP A 92 -2.77 -16.59 1.00
CA ASP A 92 -4.07 -16.85 1.62
C ASP A 92 -3.99 -16.87 3.16
N ASP A 93 -2.93 -17.40 3.73
CA ASP A 93 -2.69 -17.39 5.18
C ASP A 93 -2.60 -15.97 5.76
N GLN A 94 -1.97 -15.04 5.03
CA GLN A 94 -1.88 -13.64 5.42
C GLN A 94 -3.22 -12.90 5.22
N ARG A 95 -4.00 -13.27 4.20
CA ARG A 95 -5.35 -12.72 3.96
C ARG A 95 -6.33 -13.12 5.08
N GLU A 96 -6.20 -14.33 5.61
CA GLU A 96 -7.05 -14.82 6.72
C GLU A 96 -6.94 -13.96 7.99
N PHE A 97 -5.80 -13.32 8.22
CA PHE A 97 -5.66 -12.36 9.32
C PHE A 97 -6.68 -11.21 9.20
N PHE A 98 -6.84 -10.64 8.02
CA PHE A 98 -7.77 -9.54 7.79
C PHE A 98 -9.23 -10.01 7.86
N LYS A 99 -9.54 -11.15 7.24
CA LYS A 99 -10.90 -11.73 7.27
C LYS A 99 -11.37 -12.05 8.69
N LYS A 100 -10.49 -12.61 9.53
CA LYS A 100 -10.79 -12.91 10.94
C LYS A 100 -11.05 -11.66 11.79
N ASN A 101 -10.64 -10.50 11.31
CA ASN A 101 -10.88 -9.20 11.94
C ASN A 101 -11.93 -8.38 11.17
N ASP A 102 -12.83 -9.05 10.43
CA ASP A 102 -13.97 -8.48 9.71
C ASP A 102 -13.58 -7.44 8.63
N TRP A 103 -12.39 -7.61 8.03
CA TRP A 103 -12.00 -6.79 6.89
C TRP A 103 -12.30 -7.50 5.58
N GLU A 104 -13.04 -6.81 4.72
CA GLU A 104 -13.27 -7.22 3.33
C GLU A 104 -12.08 -6.81 2.46
N ILE A 105 -11.60 -7.72 1.63
CA ILE A 105 -10.54 -7.47 0.66
C ILE A 105 -11.14 -7.60 -0.73
N ILE A 106 -11.21 -6.49 -1.45
CA ILE A 106 -11.71 -6.43 -2.83
C ILE A 106 -10.57 -6.25 -3.82
N ASP A 107 -10.72 -6.78 -5.02
CA ASP A 107 -9.77 -6.55 -6.10
C ASP A 107 -10.01 -5.17 -6.72
N ALA A 108 -8.93 -4.45 -7.00
CA ALA A 108 -8.96 -3.17 -7.69
C ALA A 108 -9.48 -3.33 -9.14
N ALA A 109 -10.20 -2.33 -9.63
CA ALA A 109 -10.56 -2.25 -11.03
C ALA A 109 -9.30 -2.27 -11.91
N ARG A 110 -9.41 -2.87 -13.10
CA ARG A 110 -8.30 -2.85 -14.05
C ARG A 110 -7.91 -1.42 -14.40
N PRO A 111 -6.61 -1.10 -14.45
CA PRO A 111 -6.15 0.22 -14.86
C PRO A 111 -6.79 0.65 -16.19
N ALA A 112 -7.14 1.92 -16.31
CA ALA A 112 -7.68 2.45 -17.56
C ALA A 112 -6.62 2.51 -18.67
N HIS A 113 -5.35 2.46 -18.30
CA HIS A 113 -4.21 2.48 -19.21
C HIS A 113 -3.46 1.15 -19.20
N ASN A 114 -3.15 0.62 -20.39
CA ASN A 114 -2.43 -0.65 -20.58
C ASN A 114 -0.93 -0.54 -20.33
N SER A 115 -0.40 0.66 -20.23
CA SER A 115 1.02 0.92 -19.97
C SER A 115 1.19 2.16 -19.10
N PRO A 116 2.22 2.20 -18.26
CA PRO A 116 2.57 3.41 -17.54
C PRO A 116 3.00 4.53 -18.51
N PRO A 117 3.04 5.80 -18.07
CA PRO A 117 3.62 6.88 -18.86
C PRO A 117 5.08 6.58 -19.25
N PRO A 118 5.60 7.23 -20.31
CA PRO A 118 7.01 7.13 -20.64
C PRO A 118 7.91 7.47 -19.46
N LEU A 119 9.03 6.76 -19.32
CA LEU A 119 10.02 6.93 -18.24
C LEU A 119 9.51 6.58 -16.81
N CYS A 120 8.30 6.03 -16.69
CA CYS A 120 7.77 5.54 -15.42
C CYS A 120 8.30 4.14 -15.13
N TYR A 121 8.96 3.95 -13.99
CA TYR A 121 9.46 2.65 -13.54
C TYR A 121 8.43 1.83 -12.75
N SER A 122 7.28 2.41 -12.46
CA SER A 122 6.19 1.75 -11.75
C SER A 122 5.28 0.98 -12.70
N SER A 123 4.48 0.09 -12.15
CA SER A 123 3.50 -0.66 -12.91
C SER A 123 2.27 0.18 -13.26
N VAL A 124 1.43 -0.33 -14.16
CA VAL A 124 0.10 0.25 -14.45
C VAL A 124 -0.79 0.33 -13.21
N TRP A 125 -0.50 -0.47 -12.18
CA TRP A 125 -1.25 -0.51 -10.92
C TRP A 125 -1.04 0.72 -10.02
N LEU A 126 -0.28 1.73 -10.45
CA LEU A 126 -0.37 3.05 -9.85
C LEU A 126 -1.79 3.64 -9.88
N SER A 127 -2.68 3.09 -10.72
CA SER A 127 -4.11 3.39 -10.71
C SER A 127 -4.76 3.25 -9.34
N MET A 128 -4.28 2.31 -8.51
CA MET A 128 -4.79 2.08 -7.16
C MET A 128 -4.02 2.83 -6.05
N ASN A 129 -3.00 3.62 -6.41
CA ASN A 129 -2.27 4.47 -5.47
C ASN A 129 -3.06 5.76 -5.19
N VAL A 130 -4.28 5.58 -4.69
CA VAL A 130 -5.24 6.65 -4.39
C VAL A 130 -4.92 7.29 -3.04
N LEU A 131 -5.33 8.54 -2.86
CA LEU A 131 -5.22 9.24 -1.58
C LEU A 131 -6.58 9.28 -0.89
N VAL A 132 -6.74 8.52 0.17
CA VAL A 132 -7.94 8.54 1.01
C VAL A 132 -7.83 9.73 1.98
N LEU A 133 -8.74 10.68 1.88
CA LEU A 133 -8.79 11.86 2.76
C LEU A 133 -9.51 11.54 4.08
N ASP A 134 -10.63 10.83 3.97
CA ASP A 134 -11.46 10.36 5.08
C ASP A 134 -12.25 9.11 4.65
N PRO A 135 -13.03 8.45 5.53
CA PRO A 135 -13.78 7.24 5.18
C PRO A 135 -14.83 7.38 4.07
N LYS A 136 -15.08 8.61 3.59
CA LYS A 136 -16.06 8.90 2.54
C LYS A 136 -15.45 9.52 1.29
N THR A 137 -14.27 10.12 1.39
CA THR A 137 -13.67 10.94 0.32
C THR A 137 -12.32 10.37 -0.11
N VAL A 138 -12.15 10.17 -1.42
CA VAL A 138 -10.93 9.64 -2.00
C VAL A 138 -10.52 10.41 -3.25
N CYS A 139 -9.23 10.79 -3.33
CA CYS A 139 -8.63 11.36 -4.54
C CYS A 139 -8.11 10.24 -5.45
N VAL A 140 -8.45 10.34 -6.72
CA VAL A 140 -8.04 9.37 -7.76
C VAL A 140 -7.41 10.12 -8.94
N GLU A 141 -6.42 9.53 -9.60
CA GLU A 141 -5.88 10.11 -10.82
C GLU A 141 -6.98 10.23 -11.89
N ALA A 142 -7.12 11.43 -12.47
CA ALA A 142 -8.29 11.83 -13.27
C ALA A 142 -8.53 10.98 -14.52
N SER A 143 -7.51 10.34 -15.07
CA SER A 143 -7.63 9.45 -16.22
C SER A 143 -7.94 7.99 -15.87
N GLU A 144 -7.91 7.60 -14.59
CA GLU A 144 -8.19 6.24 -14.11
C GLU A 144 -9.71 6.03 -13.88
N THR A 145 -10.45 6.12 -15.00
CA THR A 145 -11.92 6.08 -15.01
C THR A 145 -12.51 4.83 -14.38
N ASN A 146 -11.88 3.67 -14.58
CA ASN A 146 -12.35 2.40 -14.03
C ASN A 146 -12.25 2.38 -12.49
N GLN A 147 -11.17 2.95 -11.96
CA GLN A 147 -10.96 3.05 -10.52
C GLN A 147 -11.93 4.05 -9.89
N MET A 148 -12.18 5.18 -10.56
CA MET A 148 -13.18 6.15 -10.10
C MET A 148 -14.58 5.54 -10.05
N GLU A 149 -14.99 4.82 -11.10
CA GLU A 149 -16.31 4.16 -11.15
C GLU A 149 -16.45 3.08 -10.05
N GLN A 150 -15.39 2.31 -9.77
CA GLN A 150 -15.42 1.32 -8.71
C GLN A 150 -15.62 1.97 -7.33
N LEU A 151 -14.87 3.04 -7.04
CA LEU A 151 -14.93 3.72 -5.75
C LEU A 151 -16.26 4.48 -5.54
N ASP A 152 -16.82 5.06 -6.61
CA ASP A 152 -18.16 5.67 -6.58
C ASP A 152 -19.24 4.63 -6.24
N LYS A 153 -19.20 3.45 -6.87
CA LYS A 153 -20.11 2.31 -6.55
C LYS A 153 -19.96 1.81 -5.12
N LEU A 154 -18.79 1.97 -4.49
CA LEU A 154 -18.55 1.65 -3.09
C LEU A 154 -19.00 2.77 -2.12
N GLY A 155 -19.59 3.85 -2.68
CA GLY A 155 -20.15 4.96 -1.92
C GLY A 155 -19.15 6.03 -1.49
N PHE A 156 -17.99 6.12 -2.15
CA PHE A 156 -17.06 7.21 -1.92
C PHE A 156 -17.43 8.45 -2.74
N GLU A 157 -17.18 9.61 -2.17
CA GLU A 157 -17.03 10.85 -2.93
C GLU A 157 -15.66 10.83 -3.62
N VAL A 158 -15.66 10.69 -4.94
CA VAL A 158 -14.45 10.58 -5.74
C VAL A 158 -14.00 11.93 -6.26
N VAL A 159 -12.80 12.35 -5.89
CA VAL A 159 -12.19 13.60 -6.34
C VAL A 159 -11.14 13.29 -7.42
N PRO A 160 -11.43 13.60 -8.70
CA PRO A 160 -10.45 13.40 -9.77
C PRO A 160 -9.33 14.43 -9.69
N VAL A 161 -8.08 13.96 -9.73
CA VAL A 161 -6.88 14.81 -9.68
C VAL A 161 -5.99 14.52 -10.87
N PRO A 162 -5.70 15.50 -11.75
CA PRO A 162 -4.72 15.31 -12.83
C PRO A 162 -3.32 15.11 -12.25
N PHE A 163 -2.81 13.90 -12.29
CA PHE A 163 -1.53 13.54 -11.66
C PHE A 163 -0.64 12.61 -12.49
N ARG A 164 -1.13 12.14 -13.65
CA ARG A 164 -0.44 11.13 -14.44
C ARG A 164 0.96 11.53 -14.89
N ASP A 165 1.21 12.80 -15.16
CA ASP A 165 2.54 13.29 -15.56
C ASP A 165 3.59 13.15 -14.44
N ALA A 166 3.15 13.15 -13.18
CA ALA A 166 4.02 12.94 -12.04
C ALA A 166 4.42 11.46 -11.84
N TYR A 167 3.75 10.51 -12.48
CA TYR A 167 4.07 9.08 -12.39
C TYR A 167 5.48 8.74 -12.86
N ALA A 168 6.07 9.58 -13.74
CA ALA A 168 7.47 9.45 -14.16
C ALA A 168 8.46 9.49 -12.98
N PHE A 169 8.08 10.10 -11.86
CA PHE A 169 8.88 10.13 -10.62
C PHE A 169 8.71 8.86 -9.76
N GLY A 170 7.93 7.88 -10.19
CA GLY A 170 7.83 6.56 -9.58
C GLY A 170 6.74 6.41 -8.53
N GLY A 171 5.77 7.33 -8.45
CA GLY A 171 4.68 7.26 -7.48
C GLY A 171 3.38 7.89 -7.93
N GLY A 172 2.27 7.51 -7.30
CA GLY A 172 0.95 8.09 -7.49
C GLY A 172 0.60 9.12 -6.42
N LEU A 173 -0.69 9.34 -6.21
CA LEU A 173 -1.20 10.35 -5.26
C LEU A 173 -0.81 10.05 -3.81
N HIS A 174 -0.92 8.78 -3.38
CA HIS A 174 -0.51 8.38 -2.03
C HIS A 174 1.00 8.59 -1.82
N CYS A 175 1.82 8.14 -2.76
CA CYS A 175 3.28 8.26 -2.69
C CYS A 175 3.77 9.72 -2.62
N ALA A 176 3.01 10.68 -3.19
CA ALA A 176 3.36 12.10 -3.20
C ALA A 176 2.94 12.84 -1.91
N THR A 177 2.35 12.14 -0.95
CA THR A 177 1.81 12.74 0.27
C THR A 177 2.38 12.08 1.51
N ALA A 178 2.33 12.79 2.63
CA ALA A 178 2.65 12.27 3.94
C ALA A 178 1.65 12.79 4.96
N ASP A 179 1.04 11.90 5.73
CA ASP A 179 0.17 12.27 6.83
C ASP A 179 0.99 12.88 7.98
N VAL A 180 0.75 14.16 8.25
CA VAL A 180 1.33 14.82 9.42
C VAL A 180 0.44 14.59 10.64
N PHE A 181 -0.88 14.69 10.44
CA PHE A 181 -1.87 14.49 11.49
C PHE A 181 -3.19 14.00 10.89
N ARG A 182 -3.82 13.02 11.53
CA ARG A 182 -5.19 12.61 11.26
C ARG A 182 -5.98 12.58 12.56
N GLU A 183 -7.18 13.11 12.54
CA GLU A 183 -8.13 12.96 13.64
C GLU A 183 -8.65 11.53 13.69
N GLY A 184 -8.81 10.99 14.91
CA GLY A 184 -9.34 9.66 15.12
C GLY A 184 -8.80 9.00 16.38
N LYS A 185 -9.25 7.76 16.62
CA LYS A 185 -8.76 6.93 17.72
C LYS A 185 -7.74 5.93 17.20
N CYS A 186 -6.63 5.78 17.91
CA CYS A 186 -5.64 4.75 17.64
C CYS A 186 -6.08 3.43 18.30
N GLU A 187 -6.96 2.69 17.64
CA GLU A 187 -7.52 1.42 18.10
C GLU A 187 -6.85 0.23 17.39
N ASN A 188 -7.06 -0.99 17.89
CA ASN A 188 -6.62 -2.21 17.21
C ASN A 188 -7.43 -2.43 15.93
N LEU A 189 -6.82 -3.10 14.95
CA LEU A 189 -7.42 -3.38 13.64
C LEU A 189 -8.81 -4.04 13.75
N SER A 190 -9.01 -4.94 14.70
CA SER A 190 -10.29 -5.60 14.94
C SER A 190 -11.38 -4.70 15.52
N LEU A 191 -11.05 -3.50 16.01
CA LEU A 191 -11.97 -2.56 16.65
C LEU A 191 -12.24 -1.31 15.84
N ILE A 192 -11.48 -1.09 14.75
CA ILE A 192 -11.54 0.15 13.95
C ILE A 192 -12.92 0.36 13.30
N HIS A 193 -13.69 -0.70 13.07
CA HIS A 193 -15.00 -0.66 12.41
C HIS A 193 -16.18 -0.98 13.32
N ILE A 194 -15.96 -1.04 14.62
CA ILE A 194 -17.00 -1.06 15.65
C ILE A 194 -17.20 0.39 16.16
#